data_70b3921371ce93c2daa207abbb86702b
#
_entry.id   70b3921371ce93c2daa207abbb86702b
#
_cell.length_a   1.000
_cell.length_b   1.000
_cell.length_c   1.000
_cell.angle_alpha   90.00
_cell.angle_beta   90.00
_cell.angle_gamma   90.00
#
_symmetry.space_group_name_H-M   'P 1'
#
loop_
_entity.id
_entity.type
_entity.pdbx_description
1 polymer ?
#
loop_
_entity_poly.entity_id
_entity_poly.type
_entity_poly.pdbx_seq_one_letter_code
_entity_poly.pdbx_strand_id
1 'polypeptide(L)'
;MTSVPQPGNPRAEVGGRATARTVCVLAPNPSPMTLDGTNTWIVSEPDSEFAVVIDPGPLDEGHLNTVVSTAHSLGKRIALTLLTHGHPDHAEGAGRFAELTGTPVRALDPALRLGDEGLAVGDVVTTGGLELRVVPTPGHTADSLSFHLPADRAVLTGDTVLGRGTTVVAHPDGRLGDYLDSLRRLQALTMHDGVTTVLPGHGPVLADARGAVEFYLAHRAHRLAQVETAVEQGLTTPSEVVAHVYADVDRALWPAAELSVRAQLDYLLEHGLI
;
A
#
# COMPACT_ATOMS: atom_id res chain seq x y z
N MET A 1 -1.61 -16.26 -24.35
CA MET A 1 -2.41 -15.85 -23.17
C MET A 1 -2.34 -14.33 -23.07
N THR A 2 -3.46 -13.63 -23.18
CA THR A 2 -3.49 -12.16 -23.16
C THR A 2 -3.29 -11.67 -21.72
N SER A 3 -2.13 -11.04 -21.47
CA SER A 3 -1.91 -10.35 -20.21
C SER A 3 -2.97 -9.27 -20.04
N VAL A 4 -3.61 -9.22 -18.87
CA VAL A 4 -4.53 -8.12 -18.53
C VAL A 4 -3.70 -6.83 -18.54
N PRO A 5 -4.05 -5.80 -19.34
CA PRO A 5 -3.26 -4.57 -19.42
C PRO A 5 -3.27 -3.85 -18.05
N GLN A 6 -2.08 -3.43 -17.60
CA GLN A 6 -1.94 -2.72 -16.33
C GLN A 6 -2.54 -1.31 -16.43
N PRO A 7 -3.28 -0.85 -15.41
CA PRO A 7 -3.70 0.54 -15.32
C PRO A 7 -2.50 1.45 -15.05
N GLY A 8 -2.52 2.63 -15.63
CA GLY A 8 -1.51 3.67 -15.41
C GLY A 8 -0.43 3.75 -16.50
N ASN A 9 0.29 4.86 -16.50
CA ASN A 9 1.44 5.07 -17.35
C ASN A 9 2.71 4.52 -16.67
N PRO A 10 3.37 3.48 -17.18
CA PRO A 10 4.56 2.92 -16.54
C PRO A 10 5.77 3.88 -16.49
N ARG A 11 5.69 5.01 -17.21
CA ARG A 11 6.71 6.07 -17.23
C ARG A 11 6.26 7.35 -16.51
N ALA A 12 5.15 7.31 -15.74
CA ALA A 12 4.75 8.46 -14.96
C ALA A 12 5.81 8.77 -13.88
N GLU A 13 6.09 10.05 -13.71
CA GLU A 13 7.00 10.52 -12.66
C GLU A 13 6.43 10.20 -11.28
N VAL A 14 7.32 9.84 -10.35
CA VAL A 14 7.00 9.59 -8.95
C VAL A 14 7.53 10.74 -8.11
N GLY A 15 6.72 11.20 -7.15
CA GLY A 15 7.07 12.33 -6.30
C GLY A 15 6.39 13.64 -6.68
N GLY A 16 6.50 14.65 -5.81
CA GLY A 16 5.89 15.96 -6.00
C GLY A 16 4.39 16.02 -5.67
N ARG A 17 3.74 17.08 -6.11
CA ARG A 17 2.32 17.33 -5.83
C ARG A 17 1.43 16.39 -6.66
N ALA A 18 0.59 15.61 -5.96
CA ALA A 18 -0.34 14.67 -6.59
C ALA A 18 -1.77 15.22 -6.67
N THR A 19 -2.24 15.85 -5.57
CA THR A 19 -3.57 16.45 -5.51
C THR A 19 -3.50 17.85 -4.85
N ALA A 20 -4.62 18.51 -4.61
CA ALA A 20 -4.64 19.78 -3.90
C ALA A 20 -4.05 19.67 -2.48
N ARG A 21 -4.23 18.51 -1.83
CA ARG A 21 -3.88 18.27 -0.43
C ARG A 21 -2.67 17.35 -0.23
N THR A 22 -2.15 16.73 -1.28
CA THR A 22 -1.11 15.70 -1.13
C THR A 22 0.16 16.04 -1.90
N VAL A 23 1.30 15.82 -1.24
CA VAL A 23 2.65 15.89 -1.83
C VAL A 23 3.38 14.61 -1.48
N CYS A 24 3.98 13.98 -2.48
CA CYS A 24 4.82 12.80 -2.33
C CYS A 24 6.29 13.18 -2.21
N VAL A 25 6.97 12.62 -1.23
CA VAL A 25 8.44 12.62 -1.12
C VAL A 25 8.91 11.19 -1.31
N LEU A 26 9.63 10.93 -2.40
CA LEU A 26 10.11 9.59 -2.72
C LEU A 26 11.35 9.25 -1.89
N ALA A 27 11.32 8.12 -1.18
CA ALA A 27 12.48 7.62 -0.45
C ALA A 27 13.52 7.00 -1.42
N PRO A 28 14.84 7.14 -1.13
CA PRO A 28 15.90 6.66 -2.01
C PRO A 28 16.22 5.18 -1.80
N ASN A 29 15.20 4.32 -1.77
CA ASN A 29 15.30 2.88 -1.55
C ASN A 29 14.74 2.04 -2.73
N PRO A 30 15.15 2.31 -4.00
CA PRO A 30 14.63 1.57 -5.14
C PRO A 30 15.05 0.11 -5.11
N SER A 31 14.09 -0.78 -5.38
CA SER A 31 14.32 -2.23 -5.47
C SER A 31 13.20 -2.89 -6.29
N PRO A 32 13.34 -4.19 -6.64
CA PRO A 32 12.21 -4.92 -7.24
C PRO A 32 10.94 -4.95 -6.38
N MET A 33 11.06 -4.79 -5.05
CA MET A 33 9.92 -4.77 -4.13
C MET A 33 9.34 -3.37 -3.91
N THR A 34 10.20 -2.35 -3.90
CA THR A 34 9.82 -0.95 -3.63
C THR A 34 9.70 -0.10 -4.90
N LEU A 35 9.92 -0.70 -6.06
CA LEU A 35 9.88 -0.01 -7.37
C LEU A 35 10.90 1.13 -7.45
N ASP A 36 10.43 2.38 -7.57
CA ASP A 36 11.29 3.58 -7.59
C ASP A 36 11.75 3.98 -6.18
N GLY A 37 11.12 3.43 -5.16
CA GLY A 37 11.27 3.72 -3.74
C GLY A 37 9.90 3.81 -3.05
N THR A 38 9.92 4.06 -1.74
CA THR A 38 8.69 4.24 -0.94
C THR A 38 8.17 5.67 -1.06
N ASN A 39 6.89 5.82 -1.27
CA ASN A 39 6.18 7.09 -1.30
C ASN A 39 5.81 7.52 0.12
N THR A 40 6.50 8.50 0.68
CA THR A 40 6.07 9.19 1.88
C THR A 40 5.10 10.32 1.50
N TRP A 41 3.90 10.32 2.06
CA TRP A 41 2.88 11.31 1.73
C TRP A 41 2.75 12.39 2.81
N ILE A 42 2.88 13.66 2.40
CA ILE A 42 2.52 14.83 3.21
C ILE A 42 1.12 15.23 2.82
N VAL A 43 0.18 15.21 3.77
CA VAL A 43 -1.25 15.49 3.54
C VAL A 43 -1.69 16.66 4.41
N SER A 44 -2.27 17.69 3.81
CA SER A 44 -2.72 18.88 4.54
C SER A 44 -3.84 19.63 3.82
N GLU A 45 -4.73 20.29 4.57
CA GLU A 45 -5.59 21.30 3.98
C GLU A 45 -4.76 22.47 3.44
N PRO A 46 -5.12 23.07 2.27
CA PRO A 46 -4.36 24.16 1.70
C PRO A 46 -4.14 25.34 2.65
N ASP A 47 -5.18 25.74 3.38
CA ASP A 47 -5.18 26.89 4.27
C ASP A 47 -4.78 26.56 5.72
N SER A 48 -4.49 25.31 6.04
CA SER A 48 -4.03 24.88 7.39
C SER A 48 -2.52 25.04 7.53
N GLU A 49 -2.07 25.37 8.72
CA GLU A 49 -0.65 25.31 9.09
C GLU A 49 -0.18 23.87 9.47
N PHE A 50 -1.10 22.91 9.56
CA PHE A 50 -0.80 21.53 9.98
C PHE A 50 -0.81 20.56 8.82
N ALA A 51 0.07 19.56 8.90
CA ALA A 51 0.11 18.43 8.00
C ALA A 51 0.17 17.10 8.77
N VAL A 52 -0.32 16.05 8.13
CA VAL A 52 -0.13 14.66 8.52
C VAL A 52 0.88 14.04 7.57
N VAL A 53 1.82 13.25 8.07
CA VAL A 53 2.72 12.42 7.25
C VAL A 53 2.24 10.98 7.30
N ILE A 54 2.15 10.34 6.14
CA ILE A 54 1.80 8.92 6.03
C ILE A 54 3.02 8.17 5.51
N ASP A 55 3.43 7.12 6.23
CA ASP A 55 4.59 6.27 5.98
C ASP A 55 5.87 7.10 5.82
N PRO A 56 6.56 7.45 6.92
CA PRO A 56 7.78 8.25 6.87
C PRO A 56 8.94 7.54 6.15
N GLY A 57 8.78 6.25 5.85
CA GLY A 57 9.71 5.49 5.04
C GLY A 57 10.77 4.73 5.84
N PRO A 58 11.84 4.29 5.16
CA PRO A 58 12.96 3.61 5.80
C PRO A 58 13.73 4.54 6.74
N LEU A 59 14.57 3.97 7.61
CA LEU A 59 15.48 4.74 8.48
C LEU A 59 16.62 5.35 7.64
N ASP A 60 16.30 6.39 6.88
CA ASP A 60 17.23 7.20 6.12
C ASP A 60 17.16 8.66 6.56
N GLU A 61 18.19 9.16 7.22
CA GLU A 61 18.24 10.52 7.76
C GLU A 61 18.06 11.60 6.68
N GLY A 62 18.58 11.37 5.47
CA GLY A 62 18.45 12.29 4.34
C GLY A 62 17.00 12.41 3.89
N HIS A 63 16.33 11.27 3.77
CA HIS A 63 14.91 11.21 3.41
C HIS A 63 14.03 11.85 4.49
N LEU A 64 14.19 11.45 5.75
CA LEU A 64 13.41 11.99 6.87
C LEU A 64 13.53 13.52 6.96
N ASN A 65 14.75 14.06 6.84
CA ASN A 65 14.97 15.51 6.80
C ASN A 65 14.38 16.16 5.55
N THR A 66 14.36 15.47 4.40
CA THR A 66 13.72 15.96 3.19
C THR A 66 12.20 16.07 3.37
N VAL A 67 11.56 15.10 4.03
CA VAL A 67 10.13 15.16 4.36
C VAL A 67 9.83 16.37 5.25
N VAL A 68 10.59 16.57 6.32
CA VAL A 68 10.44 17.71 7.24
C VAL A 68 10.62 19.04 6.49
N SER A 69 11.70 19.17 5.70
CA SER A 69 11.98 20.40 4.96
C SER A 69 10.95 20.69 3.87
N THR A 70 10.42 19.66 3.22
CA THR A 70 9.32 19.77 2.26
C THR A 70 8.06 20.29 2.93
N ALA A 71 7.66 19.73 4.08
CA ALA A 71 6.51 20.24 4.84
C ALA A 71 6.70 21.72 5.22
N HIS A 72 7.87 22.10 5.72
CA HIS A 72 8.19 23.50 6.04
C HIS A 72 8.15 24.41 4.82
N SER A 73 8.65 23.98 3.67
CA SER A 73 8.60 24.76 2.42
C SER A 73 7.18 25.04 1.93
N LEU A 74 6.24 24.15 2.29
CA LEU A 74 4.80 24.31 2.05
C LEU A 74 4.12 25.19 3.12
N GLY A 75 4.87 25.71 4.10
CA GLY A 75 4.33 26.46 5.24
C GLY A 75 3.60 25.57 6.25
N LYS A 76 3.93 24.28 6.32
CA LYS A 76 3.25 23.31 7.17
C LYS A 76 4.13 22.85 8.34
N ARG A 77 3.50 22.62 9.49
CA ARG A 77 4.08 21.93 10.63
C ARG A 77 3.49 20.52 10.67
N ILE A 78 4.32 19.51 10.79
CA ILE A 78 3.85 18.14 10.95
C ILE A 78 3.21 18.02 12.33
N ALA A 79 1.98 17.54 12.40
CA ALA A 79 1.22 17.37 13.63
C ALA A 79 1.05 15.89 14.02
N LEU A 80 1.16 14.99 13.07
CA LEU A 80 0.87 13.57 13.24
C LEU A 80 1.54 12.74 12.14
N THR A 81 1.99 11.56 12.52
CA THR A 81 2.43 10.50 11.58
C THR A 81 1.46 9.34 11.63
N LEU A 82 1.05 8.82 10.47
CA LEU A 82 0.23 7.63 10.34
C LEU A 82 1.01 6.55 9.59
N LEU A 83 0.84 5.29 9.97
CA LEU A 83 1.39 4.16 9.25
C LEU A 83 0.27 3.38 8.56
N THR A 84 0.51 3.01 7.31
CA THR A 84 -0.37 2.09 6.58
C THR A 84 -0.17 0.67 7.07
N HIS A 85 1.07 0.25 7.32
CA HIS A 85 1.43 -1.08 7.82
C HIS A 85 2.87 -1.11 8.35
N GLY A 86 3.28 -2.26 8.91
CA GLY A 86 4.54 -2.41 9.65
C GLY A 86 5.78 -2.79 8.85
N HIS A 87 5.74 -2.86 7.52
CA HIS A 87 6.96 -3.17 6.77
C HIS A 87 8.05 -2.11 6.98
N PRO A 88 9.33 -2.53 7.06
CA PRO A 88 10.43 -1.62 7.41
C PRO A 88 10.55 -0.40 6.49
N ASP A 89 10.31 -0.58 5.20
CA ASP A 89 10.39 0.51 4.22
C ASP A 89 9.29 1.56 4.36
N HIS A 90 8.24 1.31 5.15
CA HIS A 90 7.19 2.27 5.55
C HIS A 90 7.36 2.78 6.98
N ALA A 91 7.76 1.90 7.91
CA ALA A 91 7.65 2.14 9.36
C ALA A 91 8.99 2.29 10.08
N GLU A 92 10.12 1.82 9.53
CA GLU A 92 11.42 1.80 10.24
C GLU A 92 11.88 3.22 10.65
N GLY A 93 11.63 4.20 9.79
CA GLY A 93 11.95 5.61 10.06
C GLY A 93 11.02 6.29 11.06
N ALA A 94 9.88 5.68 11.44
CA ALA A 94 8.83 6.37 12.21
C ALA A 94 9.30 6.84 13.59
N GLY A 95 10.08 6.03 14.31
CA GLY A 95 10.65 6.41 15.60
C GLY A 95 11.57 7.62 15.50
N ARG A 96 12.48 7.59 14.53
CA ARG A 96 13.40 8.70 14.28
C ARG A 96 12.67 9.95 13.80
N PHE A 97 11.64 9.77 12.97
CA PHE A 97 10.83 10.88 12.47
C PHE A 97 10.03 11.55 13.60
N ALA A 98 9.51 10.76 14.55
CA ALA A 98 8.88 11.30 15.75
C ALA A 98 9.85 12.14 16.62
N GLU A 99 11.11 11.70 16.77
CA GLU A 99 12.13 12.50 17.48
C GLU A 99 12.43 13.83 16.76
N LEU A 100 12.53 13.82 15.42
CA LEU A 100 12.80 15.02 14.62
C LEU A 100 11.67 16.04 14.65
N THR A 101 10.42 15.57 14.72
CA THR A 101 9.24 16.41 14.60
C THR A 101 8.54 16.71 15.92
N GLY A 102 8.82 15.92 16.96
CA GLY A 102 8.12 15.98 18.25
C GLY A 102 6.66 15.51 18.15
N THR A 103 6.30 14.69 17.16
CA THR A 103 4.92 14.29 16.87
C THR A 103 4.66 12.81 17.16
N PRO A 104 3.42 12.44 17.54
CA PRO A 104 3.06 11.05 17.75
C PRO A 104 3.01 10.25 16.44
N VAL A 105 3.13 8.92 16.57
CA VAL A 105 2.90 7.95 15.48
C VAL A 105 1.70 7.09 15.82
N ARG A 106 0.72 7.04 14.93
CA ARG A 106 -0.44 6.17 15.04
C ARG A 106 -0.37 5.04 14.03
N ALA A 107 -0.63 3.84 14.48
CA ALA A 107 -0.67 2.61 13.68
C ALA A 107 -1.79 1.69 14.19
N LEU A 108 -2.18 0.71 13.37
CA LEU A 108 -3.07 -0.36 13.81
C LEU A 108 -2.35 -1.26 14.81
N ASP A 109 -1.13 -1.71 14.47
CA ASP A 109 -0.29 -2.50 15.38
C ASP A 109 0.17 -1.64 16.56
N PRO A 110 -0.16 -2.04 17.82
CA PRO A 110 0.29 -1.33 19.02
C PRO A 110 1.82 -1.22 19.15
N ALA A 111 2.58 -2.16 18.59
CA ALA A 111 4.04 -2.17 18.68
C ALA A 111 4.71 -1.02 17.89
N LEU A 112 3.99 -0.44 16.91
CA LEU A 112 4.47 0.64 16.06
C LEU A 112 4.03 2.04 16.52
N ARG A 113 3.26 2.12 17.61
CA ARG A 113 2.70 3.38 18.11
C ARG A 113 3.72 4.14 18.93
N LEU A 114 3.72 5.46 18.78
CA LEU A 114 4.45 6.38 19.66
C LEU A 114 3.48 7.46 20.14
N GLY A 115 3.17 7.46 21.42
CA GLY A 115 2.11 8.26 22.06
C GLY A 115 0.93 7.39 22.51
N ASP A 116 -0.11 8.06 23.01
CA ASP A 116 -1.22 7.40 23.70
C ASP A 116 -2.31 6.85 22.76
N GLU A 117 -2.35 7.33 21.51
CA GLU A 117 -3.41 7.00 20.57
C GLU A 117 -2.93 6.10 19.43
N GLY A 118 -3.73 5.08 19.12
CA GLY A 118 -3.56 4.22 17.95
C GLY A 118 -4.48 4.58 16.80
N LEU A 119 -4.62 3.63 15.87
CA LEU A 119 -5.66 3.62 14.84
C LEU A 119 -6.57 2.43 15.07
N ALA A 120 -7.84 2.64 14.77
CA ALA A 120 -8.85 1.58 14.71
C ALA A 120 -9.62 1.66 13.40
N VAL A 121 -10.23 0.55 13.02
CA VAL A 121 -11.09 0.45 11.83
C VAL A 121 -12.26 1.42 11.95
N GLY A 122 -12.44 2.26 10.93
CA GLY A 122 -13.52 3.24 10.87
C GLY A 122 -13.24 4.57 11.58
N ASP A 123 -12.05 4.73 12.16
CA ASP A 123 -11.64 6.01 12.72
C ASP A 123 -11.64 7.11 11.65
N VAL A 124 -11.90 8.33 12.12
CA VAL A 124 -11.72 9.55 11.33
C VAL A 124 -10.64 10.39 12.00
N VAL A 125 -9.48 10.48 11.34
CA VAL A 125 -8.38 11.32 11.79
C VAL A 125 -8.61 12.73 11.28
N THR A 126 -8.67 13.70 12.20
CA THR A 126 -8.85 15.11 11.85
C THR A 126 -7.68 15.95 12.34
N THR A 127 -7.15 16.82 11.47
CA THR A 127 -6.03 17.72 11.81
C THR A 127 -6.12 18.99 10.95
N GLY A 128 -6.28 20.15 11.57
CA GLY A 128 -6.32 21.43 10.87
C GLY A 128 -7.39 21.52 9.77
N GLY A 129 -8.53 20.86 9.95
CA GLY A 129 -9.61 20.78 8.97
C GLY A 129 -9.50 19.60 7.98
N LEU A 130 -8.33 18.96 7.89
CA LEU A 130 -8.15 17.73 7.12
C LEU A 130 -8.98 16.59 7.73
N GLU A 131 -9.61 15.78 6.90
CA GLU A 131 -10.30 14.56 7.28
C GLU A 131 -9.73 13.37 6.51
N LEU A 132 -9.22 12.37 7.24
CA LEU A 132 -8.77 11.08 6.72
C LEU A 132 -9.57 9.96 7.37
N ARG A 133 -10.25 9.14 6.58
CA ARG A 133 -11.02 7.99 7.06
C ARG A 133 -10.20 6.73 6.99
N VAL A 134 -10.07 6.02 8.10
CA VAL A 134 -9.31 4.77 8.21
C VAL A 134 -10.13 3.63 7.61
N VAL A 135 -9.60 3.02 6.57
CA VAL A 135 -10.20 1.89 5.86
C VAL A 135 -9.35 0.65 6.10
N PRO A 136 -9.89 -0.45 6.66
CA PRO A 136 -9.12 -1.66 6.85
C PRO A 136 -8.84 -2.32 5.50
N THR A 137 -7.59 -2.58 5.22
CA THR A 137 -7.16 -3.27 3.99
C THR A 137 -6.15 -4.38 4.28
N PRO A 138 -6.45 -5.32 5.24
CA PRO A 138 -5.56 -6.43 5.54
C PRO A 138 -5.37 -7.35 4.32
N GLY A 139 -4.29 -8.11 4.34
CA GLY A 139 -4.01 -9.16 3.36
C GLY A 139 -2.67 -9.05 2.67
N HIS A 140 -2.11 -7.85 2.47
CA HIS A 140 -0.68 -7.68 2.21
C HIS A 140 0.10 -7.96 3.50
N THR A 141 -0.28 -7.27 4.57
CA THR A 141 -0.01 -7.61 5.97
C THR A 141 -1.31 -7.64 6.76
N ALA A 142 -1.32 -8.23 7.95
CA ALA A 142 -2.50 -8.30 8.81
C ALA A 142 -2.92 -6.91 9.34
N ASP A 143 -1.97 -6.00 9.50
CA ASP A 143 -2.16 -4.63 10.02
C ASP A 143 -2.40 -3.58 8.93
N SER A 144 -2.51 -3.97 7.65
CA SER A 144 -2.64 -3.02 6.55
C SER A 144 -3.90 -2.17 6.63
N LEU A 145 -3.70 -0.86 6.47
CA LEU A 145 -4.72 0.17 6.39
C LEU A 145 -4.58 0.97 5.10
N SER A 146 -5.70 1.51 4.64
CA SER A 146 -5.75 2.59 3.65
C SER A 146 -6.38 3.83 4.29
N PHE A 147 -6.06 5.02 3.76
CA PHE A 147 -6.63 6.28 4.22
C PHE A 147 -7.43 6.93 3.10
N HIS A 148 -8.75 6.98 3.25
CA HIS A 148 -9.62 7.68 2.32
C HIS A 148 -9.59 9.18 2.61
N LEU A 149 -9.28 9.98 1.60
CA LEU A 149 -9.28 11.45 1.60
C LEU A 149 -10.47 11.95 0.75
N PRO A 150 -11.65 12.17 1.35
CA PRO A 150 -12.88 12.50 0.62
C PRO A 150 -12.74 13.79 -0.19
N ALA A 151 -12.10 14.81 0.39
CA ALA A 151 -11.97 16.14 -0.22
C ALA A 151 -11.25 16.13 -1.57
N ASP A 152 -10.34 15.16 -1.80
CA ASP A 152 -9.61 15.00 -3.06
C ASP A 152 -10.10 13.78 -3.86
N ARG A 153 -11.14 13.09 -3.40
CA ARG A 153 -11.64 11.85 -4.01
C ARG A 153 -10.50 10.83 -4.20
N ALA A 154 -9.60 10.74 -3.22
CA ALA A 154 -8.39 9.96 -3.27
C ALA A 154 -8.34 8.94 -2.13
N VAL A 155 -7.59 7.86 -2.33
CA VAL A 155 -7.27 6.88 -1.29
C VAL A 155 -5.77 6.58 -1.29
N LEU A 156 -5.14 6.69 -0.11
CA LEU A 156 -3.77 6.27 0.12
C LEU A 156 -3.81 4.80 0.52
N THR A 157 -3.21 3.93 -0.30
CA THR A 157 -3.43 2.49 -0.21
C THR A 157 -2.28 1.72 0.42
N GLY A 158 -1.18 2.40 0.80
CA GLY A 158 0.04 1.68 1.15
C GLY A 158 0.34 0.64 0.06
N ASP A 159 0.57 -0.58 0.47
CA ASP A 159 0.92 -1.68 -0.43
C ASP A 159 -0.27 -2.56 -0.85
N THR A 160 -1.49 -2.14 -0.54
CA THR A 160 -2.68 -2.86 -1.03
C THR A 160 -2.83 -2.73 -2.54
N VAL A 161 -2.64 -1.52 -3.10
CA VAL A 161 -2.64 -1.26 -4.56
C VAL A 161 -1.45 -0.38 -4.89
N LEU A 162 -0.55 -0.87 -5.73
CA LEU A 162 0.67 -0.17 -6.16
C LEU A 162 0.44 0.61 -7.45
N GLY A 163 1.30 1.59 -7.69
CA GLY A 163 1.24 2.43 -8.90
C GLY A 163 1.59 1.69 -10.19
N ARG A 164 2.31 0.57 -10.11
CA ARG A 164 2.57 -0.39 -11.20
C ARG A 164 2.87 -1.77 -10.64
N GLY A 165 2.77 -2.80 -11.48
CA GLY A 165 2.89 -4.18 -11.01
C GLY A 165 1.71 -4.60 -10.15
N THR A 166 1.93 -5.58 -9.30
CA THR A 166 0.97 -6.04 -8.28
C THR A 166 1.70 -6.37 -7.00
N THR A 167 1.07 -6.10 -5.86
CA THR A 167 1.68 -6.37 -4.55
C THR A 167 1.94 -7.85 -4.31
N VAL A 168 2.82 -8.16 -3.39
CA VAL A 168 3.05 -9.52 -2.89
C VAL A 168 2.11 -9.77 -1.70
N VAL A 169 1.42 -10.91 -1.71
CA VAL A 169 0.66 -11.40 -0.54
C VAL A 169 1.47 -12.55 0.04
N ALA A 170 2.29 -12.23 1.03
CA ALA A 170 3.34 -13.14 1.53
C ALA A 170 2.86 -13.91 2.76
N HIS A 171 2.59 -15.25 2.61
CA HIS A 171 2.39 -16.11 3.77
C HIS A 171 3.61 -16.06 4.73
N PRO A 172 3.44 -16.10 6.09
CA PRO A 172 2.17 -16.35 6.81
C PRO A 172 1.35 -15.08 7.14
N ASP A 173 1.93 -13.89 7.11
CA ASP A 173 1.24 -12.67 7.49
C ASP A 173 0.23 -12.23 6.41
N GLY A 174 0.64 -12.30 5.14
CA GLY A 174 -0.24 -12.04 4.02
C GLY A 174 -1.26 -13.18 3.79
N ARG A 175 -2.55 -12.81 3.66
CA ARG A 175 -3.67 -13.74 3.46
C ARG A 175 -4.49 -13.34 2.23
N LEU A 176 -4.64 -14.28 1.28
CA LEU A 176 -5.32 -13.98 0.01
C LEU A 176 -6.81 -13.63 0.22
N GLY A 177 -7.51 -14.32 1.11
CA GLY A 177 -8.93 -14.04 1.39
C GLY A 177 -9.15 -12.61 1.89
N ASP A 178 -8.38 -12.20 2.91
CA ASP A 178 -8.42 -10.86 3.47
C ASP A 178 -8.05 -9.80 2.43
N TYR A 179 -7.06 -10.10 1.57
CA TYR A 179 -6.64 -9.22 0.50
C TYR A 179 -7.74 -9.02 -0.57
N LEU A 180 -8.44 -10.08 -0.97
CA LEU A 180 -9.55 -9.99 -1.91
C LEU A 180 -10.71 -9.16 -1.33
N ASP A 181 -11.01 -9.32 -0.04
CA ASP A 181 -12.03 -8.52 0.65
C ASP A 181 -11.61 -7.05 0.75
N SER A 182 -10.32 -6.78 0.96
CA SER A 182 -9.77 -5.43 0.94
C SER A 182 -9.90 -4.76 -0.42
N LEU A 183 -9.62 -5.47 -1.50
CA LEU A 183 -9.86 -4.96 -2.86
C LEU A 183 -11.34 -4.68 -3.11
N ARG A 184 -12.28 -5.52 -2.61
CA ARG A 184 -13.71 -5.27 -2.72
C ARG A 184 -14.15 -4.02 -1.93
N ARG A 185 -13.54 -3.77 -0.74
CA ARG A 185 -13.77 -2.52 0.01
C ARG A 185 -13.29 -1.30 -0.77
N LEU A 186 -12.09 -1.36 -1.35
CA LEU A 186 -11.60 -0.27 -2.21
C LEU A 186 -12.48 -0.07 -3.45
N GLN A 187 -12.99 -1.16 -4.06
CA GLN A 187 -13.96 -1.07 -5.16
C GLN A 187 -15.24 -0.35 -4.72
N ALA A 188 -15.76 -0.66 -3.53
CA ALA A 188 -16.94 0.02 -2.98
C ALA A 188 -16.69 1.52 -2.80
N LEU A 189 -15.52 1.96 -2.35
CA LEU A 189 -15.16 3.38 -2.27
C LEU A 189 -15.21 4.06 -3.65
N THR A 190 -14.74 3.39 -4.71
CA THR A 190 -14.81 3.95 -6.07
C THR A 190 -16.25 4.08 -6.57
N MET A 191 -17.14 3.19 -6.15
CA MET A 191 -18.53 3.14 -6.61
C MET A 191 -19.47 4.05 -5.81
N HIS A 192 -19.27 4.17 -4.50
CA HIS A 192 -20.21 4.83 -3.58
C HIS A 192 -19.70 6.15 -3.04
N ASP A 193 -18.38 6.28 -2.82
CA ASP A 193 -17.77 7.49 -2.27
C ASP A 193 -17.07 8.33 -3.34
N GLY A 194 -17.11 7.87 -4.59
CA GLY A 194 -16.62 8.60 -5.74
C GLY A 194 -15.08 8.74 -5.79
N VAL A 195 -14.34 7.82 -5.16
CA VAL A 195 -12.88 7.79 -5.24
C VAL A 195 -12.44 7.57 -6.68
N THR A 196 -11.56 8.45 -7.17
CA THR A 196 -11.03 8.41 -8.54
C THR A 196 -9.53 8.20 -8.59
N THR A 197 -8.82 8.51 -7.50
CA THR A 197 -7.35 8.54 -7.46
C THR A 197 -6.81 7.59 -6.40
N VAL A 198 -5.82 6.78 -6.77
CA VAL A 198 -5.00 5.99 -5.84
C VAL A 198 -3.66 6.66 -5.63
N LEU A 199 -3.28 6.83 -4.37
CA LEU A 199 -1.99 7.32 -3.89
C LEU A 199 -1.27 6.12 -3.24
N PRO A 200 -0.42 5.40 -3.98
CA PRO A 200 0.15 4.12 -3.53
C PRO A 200 1.37 4.28 -2.63
N GLY A 201 1.74 3.21 -1.92
CA GLY A 201 3.01 3.13 -1.19
C GLY A 201 4.23 3.09 -2.11
N HIS A 202 4.08 2.54 -3.32
CA HIS A 202 5.15 2.48 -4.33
C HIS A 202 4.64 2.77 -5.73
N GLY A 203 5.51 3.39 -6.54
CA GLY A 203 5.24 3.73 -7.94
C GLY A 203 4.34 4.96 -8.13
N PRO A 204 3.89 5.23 -9.35
CA PRO A 204 3.16 6.44 -9.68
C PRO A 204 1.71 6.45 -9.17
N VAL A 205 1.16 7.66 -9.05
CA VAL A 205 -0.28 7.89 -8.80
C VAL A 205 -1.13 7.28 -9.91
N LEU A 206 -2.26 6.67 -9.54
CA LEU A 206 -3.24 6.15 -10.50
C LEU A 206 -4.48 7.03 -10.51
N ALA A 207 -4.75 7.65 -11.67
CA ALA A 207 -5.89 8.55 -11.87
C ALA A 207 -7.22 7.80 -12.16
N ASP A 208 -7.17 6.48 -12.31
CA ASP A 208 -8.33 5.60 -12.47
C ASP A 208 -8.31 4.54 -11.36
N ALA A 209 -8.79 4.93 -10.19
CA ALA A 209 -8.86 4.03 -9.02
C ALA A 209 -9.73 2.81 -9.29
N ARG A 210 -10.85 2.98 -10.02
CA ARG A 210 -11.76 1.88 -10.34
C ARG A 210 -11.09 0.86 -11.25
N GLY A 211 -10.53 1.30 -12.35
CA GLY A 211 -9.83 0.42 -13.30
C GLY A 211 -8.64 -0.27 -12.63
N ALA A 212 -7.92 0.42 -11.73
CA ALA A 212 -6.83 -0.17 -10.97
C ALA A 212 -7.32 -1.33 -10.09
N VAL A 213 -8.36 -1.13 -9.29
CA VAL A 213 -8.90 -2.18 -8.40
C VAL A 213 -9.50 -3.34 -9.19
N GLU A 214 -10.22 -3.07 -10.28
CA GLU A 214 -10.76 -4.10 -11.18
C GLU A 214 -9.62 -4.93 -11.82
N PHE A 215 -8.52 -4.29 -12.23
CA PHE A 215 -7.32 -4.98 -12.70
C PHE A 215 -6.74 -5.91 -11.63
N TYR A 216 -6.60 -5.45 -10.39
CA TYR A 216 -6.06 -6.27 -9.30
C TYR A 216 -6.95 -7.47 -9.01
N LEU A 217 -8.27 -7.31 -8.96
CA LEU A 217 -9.23 -8.41 -8.77
C LEU A 217 -9.13 -9.45 -9.89
N ALA A 218 -9.10 -8.99 -11.15
CA ALA A 218 -8.96 -9.87 -12.32
C ALA A 218 -7.62 -10.61 -12.33
N HIS A 219 -6.52 -9.90 -12.01
CA HIS A 219 -5.18 -10.50 -11.91
C HIS A 219 -5.13 -11.59 -10.83
N ARG A 220 -5.70 -11.33 -9.63
CA ARG A 220 -5.74 -12.34 -8.54
C ARG A 220 -6.56 -13.55 -8.91
N ALA A 221 -7.74 -13.37 -9.50
CA ALA A 221 -8.58 -14.48 -9.96
C ALA A 221 -7.84 -15.32 -11.03
N HIS A 222 -7.16 -14.67 -11.98
CA HIS A 222 -6.39 -15.35 -13.01
C HIS A 222 -5.23 -16.19 -12.42
N ARG A 223 -4.43 -15.59 -11.51
CA ARG A 223 -3.32 -16.31 -10.87
C ARG A 223 -3.81 -17.47 -10.00
N LEU A 224 -4.90 -17.29 -9.27
CA LEU A 224 -5.49 -18.35 -8.44
C LEU A 224 -5.92 -19.54 -9.31
N ALA A 225 -6.61 -19.30 -10.43
CA ALA A 225 -7.01 -20.36 -11.37
C ALA A 225 -5.79 -21.10 -11.99
N GLN A 226 -4.68 -20.37 -12.24
CA GLN A 226 -3.45 -21.03 -12.70
C GLN A 226 -2.84 -21.93 -11.63
N VAL A 227 -2.83 -21.51 -10.35
CA VAL A 227 -2.35 -22.33 -9.23
C VAL A 227 -3.24 -23.55 -9.03
N GLU A 228 -4.57 -23.41 -9.04
CA GLU A 228 -5.54 -24.50 -8.98
C GLU A 228 -5.27 -25.53 -10.08
N THR A 229 -5.16 -25.11 -11.34
CA THR A 229 -4.82 -25.98 -12.46
C THR A 229 -3.48 -26.69 -12.29
N ALA A 230 -2.47 -26.01 -11.74
CA ALA A 230 -1.16 -26.62 -11.50
C ALA A 230 -1.25 -27.74 -10.43
N VAL A 231 -2.05 -27.53 -9.37
CA VAL A 231 -2.31 -28.55 -8.34
C VAL A 231 -3.07 -29.73 -8.92
N GLU A 232 -4.08 -29.53 -9.76
CA GLU A 232 -4.80 -30.60 -10.47
C GLU A 232 -3.87 -31.46 -11.36
N GLN A 233 -2.79 -30.86 -11.87
CA GLN A 233 -1.73 -31.54 -12.64
C GLN A 233 -0.70 -32.27 -11.76
N GLY A 234 -0.86 -32.24 -10.44
CA GLY A 234 0.00 -32.91 -9.47
C GLY A 234 1.20 -32.09 -8.98
N LEU A 235 1.27 -30.78 -9.29
CA LEU A 235 2.29 -29.88 -8.75
C LEU A 235 1.82 -29.39 -7.36
N THR A 236 2.44 -29.90 -6.29
CA THR A 236 1.93 -29.66 -4.92
C THR A 236 2.85 -28.80 -4.05
N THR A 237 4.09 -28.62 -4.47
CA THR A 237 5.01 -27.76 -3.73
C THR A 237 5.01 -26.33 -4.27
N PRO A 238 5.15 -25.28 -3.42
CA PRO A 238 5.20 -23.90 -3.87
C PRO A 238 6.25 -23.65 -4.97
N SER A 239 7.43 -24.26 -4.88
CA SER A 239 8.50 -24.11 -5.87
C SER A 239 8.15 -24.72 -7.23
N GLU A 240 7.49 -25.90 -7.28
CA GLU A 240 7.00 -26.49 -8.53
C GLU A 240 5.93 -25.59 -9.18
N VAL A 241 4.99 -25.11 -8.38
CA VAL A 241 3.93 -24.20 -8.85
C VAL A 241 4.52 -22.90 -9.37
N VAL A 242 5.51 -22.30 -8.67
CA VAL A 242 6.21 -21.09 -9.14
C VAL A 242 6.91 -21.35 -10.47
N ALA A 243 7.65 -22.45 -10.60
CA ALA A 243 8.34 -22.78 -11.84
C ALA A 243 7.39 -22.94 -13.03
N HIS A 244 6.15 -23.35 -12.78
CA HIS A 244 5.12 -23.55 -13.80
C HIS A 244 4.33 -22.23 -14.10
N VAL A 245 3.81 -21.58 -13.06
CA VAL A 245 2.88 -20.44 -13.16
C VAL A 245 3.60 -19.10 -13.35
N TYR A 246 4.81 -18.98 -12.82
CA TYR A 246 5.61 -17.73 -12.82
C TYR A 246 6.89 -17.86 -13.67
N ALA A 247 6.89 -18.75 -14.66
CA ALA A 247 8.04 -18.98 -15.55
C ALA A 247 8.46 -17.73 -16.34
N ASP A 248 7.53 -16.81 -16.59
CA ASP A 248 7.71 -15.52 -17.26
C ASP A 248 8.16 -14.39 -16.32
N VAL A 249 8.22 -14.63 -15.00
CA VAL A 249 8.64 -13.65 -13.99
C VAL A 249 10.14 -13.78 -13.74
N ASP A 250 10.80 -12.64 -13.50
CA ASP A 250 12.23 -12.62 -13.16
C ASP A 250 12.49 -13.54 -11.96
N ARG A 251 13.51 -14.39 -12.09
CA ARG A 251 13.90 -15.36 -11.05
C ARG A 251 14.28 -14.71 -9.72
N ALA A 252 14.74 -13.46 -9.73
CA ALA A 252 14.99 -12.70 -8.51
C ALA A 252 13.73 -12.50 -7.65
N LEU A 253 12.53 -12.56 -8.26
CA LEU A 253 11.23 -12.43 -7.58
C LEU A 253 10.62 -13.80 -7.17
N TRP A 254 11.23 -14.91 -7.56
CA TRP A 254 10.69 -16.25 -7.26
C TRP A 254 10.54 -16.53 -5.76
N PRO A 255 11.48 -16.12 -4.86
CA PRO A 255 11.26 -16.29 -3.42
C PRO A 255 9.98 -15.61 -2.91
N ALA A 256 9.68 -14.40 -3.40
CA ALA A 256 8.45 -13.69 -3.06
C ALA A 256 7.22 -14.34 -3.72
N ALA A 257 7.36 -14.86 -4.95
CA ALA A 257 6.33 -15.63 -5.63
C ALA A 257 5.98 -16.93 -4.89
N GLU A 258 6.96 -17.63 -4.30
CA GLU A 258 6.71 -18.82 -3.47
C GLU A 258 5.86 -18.50 -2.23
N LEU A 259 6.12 -17.38 -1.56
CA LEU A 259 5.29 -16.93 -0.44
C LEU A 259 3.86 -16.62 -0.88
N SER A 260 3.71 -15.98 -2.05
CA SER A 260 2.39 -15.72 -2.64
C SER A 260 1.66 -17.00 -3.05
N VAL A 261 2.37 -18.00 -3.59
CA VAL A 261 1.79 -19.30 -3.91
C VAL A 261 1.33 -20.02 -2.64
N ARG A 262 2.10 -19.96 -1.54
CA ARG A 262 1.66 -20.51 -0.25
C ARG A 262 0.34 -19.90 0.20
N ALA A 263 0.22 -18.56 0.16
CA ALA A 263 -1.04 -17.88 0.51
C ALA A 263 -2.21 -18.27 -0.42
N GLN A 264 -1.94 -18.58 -1.69
CA GLN A 264 -2.95 -19.08 -2.64
C GLN A 264 -3.34 -20.53 -2.36
N LEU A 265 -2.39 -21.40 -2.05
CA LEU A 265 -2.65 -22.79 -1.68
C LEU A 265 -3.47 -22.88 -0.39
N ASP A 266 -3.12 -22.08 0.63
CA ASP A 266 -3.88 -22.01 1.87
C ASP A 266 -5.32 -21.57 1.61
N TYR A 267 -5.51 -20.54 0.77
CA TYR A 267 -6.84 -20.09 0.37
C TYR A 267 -7.65 -21.19 -0.32
N LEU A 268 -7.04 -21.92 -1.26
CA LEU A 268 -7.71 -23.01 -1.97
C LEU A 268 -8.11 -24.14 -1.01
N LEU A 269 -7.22 -24.52 -0.07
CA LEU A 269 -7.50 -25.52 0.96
C LEU A 269 -8.62 -25.08 1.92
N GLU A 270 -8.58 -23.84 2.41
CA GLU A 270 -9.59 -23.27 3.30
C GLU A 270 -11.00 -23.28 2.68
N HIS A 271 -11.07 -23.15 1.35
CA HIS A 271 -12.34 -23.12 0.61
C HIS A 271 -12.74 -24.47 -0.01
N GLY A 272 -11.95 -25.54 0.22
CA GLY A 272 -12.22 -26.87 -0.30
C GLY A 272 -12.18 -26.97 -1.83
N LEU A 273 -11.33 -26.16 -2.45
CA LEU A 273 -11.14 -26.11 -3.91
C LEU A 273 -10.05 -27.09 -4.39
N ILE A 274 -9.16 -27.51 -3.50
CA ILE A 274 -8.14 -28.55 -3.71
C ILE A 274 -8.05 -29.46 -2.53
#